data_abfe69c0b185f00c8fae0943a033f235
#
_entry.id   abfe69c0b185f00c8fae0943a033f235
#
_cell.length_a   1.000
_cell.length_b   1.000
_cell.length_c   1.000
_cell.angle_alpha   90.00
_cell.angle_beta   90.00
_cell.angle_gamma   90.00
#
_symmetry.space_group_name_H-M   'P 1'
#
loop_
_entity.id
_entity.type
_entity.pdbx_description
1 polymer ?
#
loop_
_entity_poly.entity_id
_entity_poly.type
_entity_poly.pdbx_seq_one_letter_code
_entity_poly.pdbx_strand_id
1 'polypeptide(L)'
;SKGNLQKAGKGGKLENSIKFEVIKDADGFTVQFYMSSYGQYVDKGVSGTQVKRSFKDYKSKTIKSPYSYKNSKGHSQPPSKALDKWVVRKGIAPRDASGKFMKRKTITFLIARSIGRKGIQGISFFQKPLGLGLKQFGKDLLGSVKEDIINSITSIK
;
A
#
# COMPACT_ATOMS: atom_id res chain seq x y z
N SER A 1 7.96 6.44 -2.62
CA SER A 1 7.08 5.25 -2.53
C SER A 1 7.85 3.94 -2.63
N LYS A 2 8.78 3.80 -3.59
CA LYS A 2 9.58 2.58 -3.79
C LYS A 2 10.38 2.20 -2.55
N GLY A 3 11.09 3.13 -1.92
CA GLY A 3 11.86 2.89 -0.71
C GLY A 3 11.03 2.36 0.48
N ASN A 4 9.77 2.79 0.61
CA ASN A 4 8.87 2.27 1.65
C ASN A 4 8.46 0.81 1.39
N LEU A 5 8.32 0.42 0.12
CA LEU A 5 8.06 -0.98 -0.26
C LEU A 5 9.24 -1.88 0.06
N GLN A 6 10.47 -1.43 -0.23
CA GLN A 6 11.70 -2.18 0.08
C GLN A 6 11.86 -2.38 1.59
N LYS A 7 11.72 -1.32 2.39
CA LYS A 7 11.76 -1.40 3.87
C LYS A 7 10.72 -2.36 4.44
N ALA A 8 9.54 -2.46 3.81
CA ALA A 8 8.50 -3.39 4.23
C ALA A 8 8.69 -4.82 3.67
N GLY A 9 9.77 -5.10 2.93
CA GLY A 9 10.00 -6.38 2.27
C GLY A 9 8.97 -6.74 1.20
N LYS A 10 8.32 -5.73 0.61
CA LYS A 10 7.26 -5.86 -0.40
C LYS A 10 7.63 -5.24 -1.75
N GLY A 11 8.92 -5.00 -1.98
CA GLY A 11 9.47 -4.53 -3.24
C GLY A 11 9.33 -5.55 -4.39
N GLY A 12 10.19 -5.46 -5.39
CA GLY A 12 10.21 -6.36 -6.54
C GLY A 12 9.12 -6.03 -7.57
N LYS A 13 8.23 -6.99 -7.90
CA LYS A 13 7.23 -6.81 -8.96
C LYS A 13 6.33 -5.58 -8.75
N LEU A 14 5.90 -5.29 -7.53
CA LEU A 14 5.08 -4.11 -7.25
C LEU A 14 5.88 -2.83 -7.44
N GLU A 15 7.08 -2.78 -6.92
CA GLU A 15 7.98 -1.63 -7.06
C GLU A 15 8.25 -1.29 -8.53
N ASN A 16 8.54 -2.32 -9.34
CA ASN A 16 8.80 -2.16 -10.78
C ASN A 16 7.54 -1.78 -11.59
N SER A 17 6.35 -2.06 -11.06
CA SER A 17 5.08 -1.70 -11.71
C SER A 17 4.66 -0.25 -11.49
N ILE A 18 5.30 0.46 -10.57
CA ILE A 18 4.95 1.86 -10.28
C ILE A 18 5.52 2.75 -11.38
N LYS A 19 4.63 3.34 -12.15
CA LYS A 19 4.92 4.31 -13.21
C LYS A 19 4.08 5.55 -13.01
N PHE A 20 4.48 6.64 -13.62
CA PHE A 20 3.67 7.85 -13.71
C PHE A 20 3.76 8.42 -15.12
N GLU A 21 2.76 9.15 -15.51
CA GLU A 21 2.67 9.86 -16.77
C GLU A 21 2.16 11.27 -16.50
N VAL A 22 2.72 12.25 -17.17
CA VAL A 22 2.27 13.65 -17.09
C VAL A 22 1.64 14.00 -18.41
N ILE A 23 0.35 14.26 -18.39
CA ILE A 23 -0.43 14.68 -19.55
C ILE A 23 -0.61 16.19 -19.46
N LYS A 24 -0.24 16.90 -20.53
CA LYS A 24 -0.45 18.34 -20.65
C LYS A 24 -1.80 18.55 -21.33
N ASP A 25 -2.72 19.17 -20.63
CA ASP A 25 -4.02 19.58 -21.14
C ASP A 25 -4.00 21.09 -21.44
N ALA A 26 -5.02 21.60 -22.16
CA ALA A 26 -5.15 23.02 -22.49
C ALA A 26 -5.17 23.91 -21.22
N ASP A 27 -5.75 23.42 -20.14
CA ASP A 27 -5.97 24.15 -18.89
C ASP A 27 -4.98 23.77 -17.77
N GLY A 28 -3.99 22.89 -18.04
CA GLY A 28 -3.04 22.50 -17.00
C GLY A 28 -2.34 21.16 -17.23
N PHE A 29 -1.97 20.50 -16.12
CA PHE A 29 -1.28 19.22 -16.14
C PHE A 29 -2.03 18.18 -15.31
N THR A 30 -2.20 16.99 -15.89
CA THR A 30 -2.72 15.82 -15.18
C THR A 30 -1.60 14.82 -14.95
N VAL A 31 -1.36 14.43 -13.71
CA VAL A 31 -0.38 13.39 -13.36
C VAL A 31 -1.12 12.09 -13.07
N GLN A 32 -0.92 11.08 -13.90
CA GLN A 32 -1.51 9.76 -13.73
C GLN A 32 -0.48 8.79 -13.15
N PHE A 33 -0.90 8.02 -12.15
CA PHE A 33 -0.07 7.00 -11.52
C PHE A 33 -0.62 5.62 -11.83
N TYR A 34 0.26 4.73 -12.28
CA TYR A 34 -0.05 3.34 -12.60
C TYR A 34 0.67 2.42 -11.63
N MET A 35 0.01 1.36 -11.22
CA MET A 35 0.63 0.28 -10.45
C MET A 35 -0.15 -1.02 -10.65
N SER A 36 0.46 -2.15 -10.33
CA SER A 36 -0.23 -3.44 -10.32
C SER A 36 -1.48 -3.39 -9.44
N SER A 37 -2.58 -4.01 -9.87
CA SER A 37 -3.90 -3.99 -9.20
C SER A 37 -3.86 -4.38 -7.72
N TYR A 38 -2.94 -5.27 -7.33
CA TYR A 38 -2.79 -5.65 -5.93
C TYR A 38 -2.10 -4.58 -5.06
N GLY A 39 -1.50 -3.54 -5.66
CA GLY A 39 -0.82 -2.47 -4.93
C GLY A 39 -1.74 -1.73 -3.96
N GLN A 40 -3.00 -1.53 -4.34
CA GLN A 40 -4.01 -0.91 -3.47
C GLN A 40 -4.29 -1.69 -2.19
N TYR A 41 -4.22 -3.03 -2.22
CA TYR A 41 -4.36 -3.87 -1.02
C TYR A 41 -3.14 -3.80 -0.12
N VAL A 42 -1.95 -3.64 -0.71
CA VAL A 42 -0.70 -3.42 0.04
C VAL A 42 -0.69 -2.04 0.68
N ASP A 43 -1.17 -1.02 -0.03
CA ASP A 43 -1.23 0.36 0.45
C ASP A 43 -2.24 0.55 1.58
N LYS A 44 -3.49 0.16 1.34
CA LYS A 44 -4.63 0.39 2.25
C LYS A 44 -4.86 -0.76 3.24
N GLY A 45 -4.25 -1.91 3.01
CA GLY A 45 -4.47 -3.12 3.80
C GLY A 45 -5.80 -3.81 3.50
N VAL A 46 -6.03 -4.94 4.16
CA VAL A 46 -7.27 -5.73 4.05
C VAL A 46 -7.73 -6.08 5.45
N SER A 47 -8.95 -5.73 5.80
CA SER A 47 -9.56 -6.07 7.09
C SER A 47 -9.83 -7.56 7.20
N GLY A 48 -9.58 -8.13 8.38
CA GLY A 48 -10.00 -9.48 8.72
C GLY A 48 -11.43 -9.52 9.24
N THR A 49 -11.88 -10.72 9.58
CA THR A 49 -13.22 -10.92 10.18
C THR A 49 -13.28 -10.41 11.61
N GLN A 50 -12.20 -10.48 12.37
CA GLN A 50 -12.10 -10.06 13.77
C GLN A 50 -11.45 -8.68 13.92
N VAL A 51 -10.44 -8.35 13.07
CA VAL A 51 -9.70 -7.11 13.19
C VAL A 51 -9.96 -6.23 11.97
N LYS A 52 -10.49 -5.03 12.22
CA LYS A 52 -10.63 -4.00 11.19
C LYS A 52 -9.29 -3.28 11.02
N ARG A 53 -8.79 -3.22 9.79
CA ARG A 53 -7.55 -2.53 9.46
C ARG A 53 -7.81 -1.10 9.05
N SER A 54 -6.82 -0.25 9.26
CA SER A 54 -6.83 1.15 8.86
C SER A 54 -5.50 1.51 8.21
N PHE A 55 -5.49 2.58 7.44
CA PHE A 55 -4.31 3.14 6.80
C PHE A 55 -4.31 4.66 6.96
N LYS A 56 -3.17 5.29 6.73
CA LYS A 56 -3.09 6.76 6.65
C LYS A 56 -3.21 7.20 5.21
N ASP A 57 -4.14 8.10 4.93
CA ASP A 57 -4.31 8.72 3.62
C ASP A 57 -3.23 9.80 3.35
N TYR A 58 -3.29 10.42 2.19
CA TYR A 58 -2.37 11.49 1.80
C TYR A 58 -2.47 12.74 2.67
N LYS A 59 -3.59 12.96 3.38
CA LYS A 59 -3.79 14.03 4.37
C LYS A 59 -3.37 13.62 5.78
N SER A 60 -2.69 12.46 5.93
CA SER A 60 -2.30 11.87 7.22
C SER A 60 -3.46 11.46 8.14
N LYS A 61 -4.70 11.48 7.64
CA LYS A 61 -5.88 11.02 8.36
C LYS A 61 -5.92 9.50 8.39
N THR A 62 -6.29 8.93 9.52
CA THR A 62 -6.47 7.47 9.65
C THR A 62 -7.87 7.09 9.15
N ILE A 63 -7.91 6.28 8.09
CA ILE A 63 -9.14 5.82 7.43
C ILE A 63 -9.21 4.30 7.52
N LYS A 64 -10.42 3.74 7.72
CA LYS A 64 -10.65 2.30 7.70
C LYS A 64 -10.38 1.75 6.28
N SER A 65 -9.75 0.57 6.21
CA SER A 65 -9.54 -0.09 4.93
C SER A 65 -10.89 -0.43 4.27
N PRO A 66 -11.06 -0.09 2.98
CA PRO A 66 -12.26 -0.46 2.23
C PRO A 66 -12.29 -1.95 1.88
N TYR A 67 -11.17 -2.65 2.04
CA TYR A 67 -11.03 -4.06 1.66
C TYR A 67 -11.19 -4.97 2.86
N SER A 68 -11.88 -6.11 2.66
CA SER A 68 -12.05 -7.14 3.68
C SER A 68 -12.02 -8.54 3.06
N TYR A 69 -11.67 -9.55 3.88
CA TYR A 69 -11.78 -10.96 3.50
C TYR A 69 -13.24 -11.45 3.51
N LYS A 70 -14.11 -10.73 2.80
CA LYS A 70 -15.43 -11.22 2.40
C LYS A 70 -15.38 -11.41 0.89
N ASN A 71 -15.37 -12.63 0.41
CA ASN A 71 -15.54 -12.86 -1.01
C ASN A 71 -16.99 -13.27 -1.33
N SER A 72 -17.37 -13.18 -2.60
CA SER A 72 -18.69 -13.55 -3.11
C SER A 72 -19.06 -15.03 -2.85
N LYS A 73 -18.09 -15.86 -2.49
CA LYS A 73 -18.28 -17.31 -2.20
C LYS A 73 -18.32 -17.60 -0.69
N GLY A 74 -18.42 -16.60 0.17
CA GLY A 74 -18.51 -16.78 1.62
C GLY A 74 -17.21 -17.17 2.33
N HIS A 75 -16.09 -17.28 1.62
CA HIS A 75 -14.80 -17.60 2.23
C HIS A 75 -14.20 -16.36 2.91
N SER A 76 -13.90 -16.48 4.19
CA SER A 76 -13.35 -15.41 5.02
C SER A 76 -11.82 -15.43 5.14
N GLN A 77 -11.13 -16.24 4.35
CA GLN A 77 -9.68 -16.41 4.39
C GLN A 77 -9.11 -16.69 2.99
N PRO A 78 -7.82 -16.40 2.74
CA PRO A 78 -7.17 -16.75 1.48
C PRO A 78 -7.09 -18.26 1.32
N PRO A 79 -7.05 -18.79 0.08
CA PRO A 79 -6.83 -20.21 -0.16
C PRO A 79 -5.49 -20.67 0.44
N SER A 80 -5.51 -21.68 1.31
CA SER A 80 -4.28 -22.18 1.96
C SER A 80 -3.25 -22.67 0.95
N LYS A 81 -3.70 -23.25 -0.18
CA LYS A 81 -2.86 -23.71 -1.29
C LYS A 81 -2.02 -22.57 -1.90
N ALA A 82 -2.53 -21.33 -1.93
CA ALA A 82 -1.79 -20.19 -2.45
C ALA A 82 -0.57 -19.81 -1.57
N LEU A 83 -0.58 -20.20 -0.30
CA LEU A 83 0.50 -19.93 0.65
C LEU A 83 1.61 -21.00 0.64
N ASP A 84 1.41 -22.13 -0.04
CA ASP A 84 2.32 -23.27 0.01
C ASP A 84 3.75 -22.89 -0.43
N LYS A 85 3.88 -22.30 -1.62
CA LYS A 85 5.19 -21.85 -2.14
C LYS A 85 5.82 -20.76 -1.29
N TRP A 86 4.99 -19.91 -0.68
CA TRP A 86 5.47 -18.85 0.18
C TRP A 86 6.04 -19.40 1.51
N VAL A 87 5.38 -20.37 2.13
CA VAL A 87 5.83 -21.06 3.35
C VAL A 87 7.18 -21.71 3.13
N VAL A 88 7.34 -22.43 2.01
CA VAL A 88 8.63 -23.07 1.63
C VAL A 88 9.73 -22.01 1.47
N ARG A 89 9.48 -20.96 0.68
CA ARG A 89 10.47 -19.91 0.42
C ARG A 89 10.89 -19.16 1.68
N LYS A 90 10.00 -19.06 2.68
CA LYS A 90 10.29 -18.42 3.98
C LYS A 90 10.90 -19.38 5.00
N GLY A 91 11.09 -20.65 4.68
CA GLY A 91 11.65 -21.64 5.59
C GLY A 91 10.78 -21.88 6.84
N ILE A 92 9.45 -21.70 6.74
CA ILE A 92 8.55 -21.83 7.88
C ILE A 92 8.28 -23.31 8.13
N ALA A 93 8.90 -23.88 9.15
CA ALA A 93 8.80 -25.28 9.53
C ALA A 93 8.64 -25.43 11.05
N PRO A 94 7.49 -25.01 11.63
CA PRO A 94 7.28 -25.13 13.08
C PRO A 94 7.18 -26.59 13.50
N ARG A 95 7.52 -26.82 14.77
CA ARG A 95 7.39 -28.13 15.45
C ARG A 95 6.14 -28.11 16.31
N ASP A 96 5.57 -29.28 16.52
CA ASP A 96 4.49 -29.48 17.49
C ASP A 96 5.05 -29.60 18.93
N ALA A 97 4.16 -29.78 19.90
CA ALA A 97 4.54 -29.94 21.31
C ALA A 97 5.44 -31.16 21.57
N SER A 98 5.43 -32.16 20.68
CA SER A 98 6.29 -33.36 20.75
C SER A 98 7.62 -33.19 20.00
N GLY A 99 7.90 -32.00 19.49
CA GLY A 99 9.13 -31.68 18.76
C GLY A 99 9.16 -32.14 17.30
N LYS A 100 8.09 -32.75 16.78
CA LYS A 100 7.99 -33.18 15.38
C LYS A 100 7.60 -32.04 14.45
N PHE A 101 8.10 -32.05 13.22
CA PHE A 101 7.71 -31.07 12.22
C PHE A 101 6.23 -31.18 11.85
N MET A 102 5.54 -30.07 11.90
CA MET A 102 4.14 -30.01 11.48
C MET A 102 3.99 -30.21 9.96
N LYS A 103 2.92 -30.86 9.55
CA LYS A 103 2.58 -31.03 8.12
C LYS A 103 2.37 -29.67 7.46
N ARG A 104 2.99 -29.45 6.29
CA ARG A 104 2.89 -28.19 5.54
C ARG A 104 1.45 -27.73 5.30
N LYS A 105 0.54 -28.65 4.97
CA LYS A 105 -0.90 -28.35 4.80
C LYS A 105 -1.52 -27.74 6.06
N THR A 106 -1.16 -28.24 7.24
CA THR A 106 -1.63 -27.69 8.52
C THR A 106 -1.11 -26.26 8.73
N ILE A 107 0.17 -26.04 8.45
CA ILE A 107 0.81 -24.72 8.58
C ILE A 107 0.14 -23.71 7.66
N THR A 108 -0.02 -24.04 6.38
CA THR A 108 -0.65 -23.16 5.40
C THR A 108 -2.10 -22.85 5.76
N PHE A 109 -2.84 -23.81 6.30
CA PHE A 109 -4.20 -23.61 6.79
C PHE A 109 -4.24 -22.66 7.99
N LEU A 110 -3.38 -22.86 8.99
CA LEU A 110 -3.30 -22.00 10.18
C LEU A 110 -2.95 -20.55 9.81
N ILE A 111 -2.00 -20.38 8.88
CA ILE A 111 -1.61 -19.05 8.39
C ILE A 111 -2.77 -18.41 7.63
N ALA A 112 -3.43 -19.14 6.72
CA ALA A 112 -4.57 -18.63 5.97
C ALA A 112 -5.71 -18.20 6.92
N ARG A 113 -6.00 -19.01 7.93
CA ARG A 113 -7.00 -18.68 8.97
C ARG A 113 -6.61 -17.45 9.78
N SER A 114 -5.35 -17.32 10.14
CA SER A 114 -4.84 -16.14 10.85
C SER A 114 -4.97 -14.88 10.00
N ILE A 115 -4.60 -14.94 8.72
CA ILE A 115 -4.77 -13.84 7.77
C ILE A 115 -6.25 -13.47 7.61
N GLY A 116 -7.14 -14.46 7.47
CA GLY A 116 -8.57 -14.23 7.37
C GLY A 116 -9.16 -13.53 8.60
N ARG A 117 -8.71 -13.88 9.80
CA ARG A 117 -9.15 -13.27 11.06
C ARG A 117 -8.57 -11.88 11.29
N LYS A 118 -7.25 -11.75 11.19
CA LYS A 118 -6.51 -10.54 11.53
C LYS A 118 -6.40 -9.55 10.37
N GLY A 119 -6.60 -10.00 9.14
CA GLY A 119 -6.36 -9.20 7.95
C GLY A 119 -4.85 -8.93 7.70
N ILE A 120 -4.59 -8.06 6.75
CA ILE A 120 -3.24 -7.61 6.38
C ILE A 120 -3.17 -6.10 6.61
N GLN A 121 -2.18 -5.65 7.38
CA GLN A 121 -1.96 -4.23 7.64
C GLN A 121 -1.48 -3.52 6.37
N GLY A 122 -2.12 -2.39 6.05
CA GLY A 122 -1.65 -1.47 5.01
C GLY A 122 -0.40 -0.72 5.44
N ILE A 123 0.49 -0.47 4.51
CA ILE A 123 1.74 0.25 4.78
C ILE A 123 1.72 1.70 4.31
N SER A 124 0.65 2.14 3.64
CA SER A 124 0.47 3.49 3.09
C SER A 124 1.69 3.95 2.27
N PHE A 125 2.24 3.04 1.47
CA PHE A 125 3.48 3.30 0.72
C PHE A 125 3.29 4.34 -0.39
N PHE A 126 2.07 4.46 -0.91
CA PHE A 126 1.70 5.42 -1.93
C PHE A 126 1.11 6.69 -1.29
N GLN A 127 0.18 6.55 -0.36
CA GLN A 127 -0.54 7.67 0.26
C GLN A 127 0.39 8.64 0.99
N LYS A 128 1.32 8.13 1.80
CA LYS A 128 2.25 9.00 2.56
C LYS A 128 3.18 9.83 1.67
N PRO A 129 3.91 9.25 0.69
CA PRO A 129 4.73 10.04 -0.22
C PRO A 129 3.93 11.01 -1.06
N LEU A 130 2.71 10.64 -1.49
CA LEU A 130 1.82 11.52 -2.23
C LEU A 130 1.47 12.77 -1.39
N GLY A 131 1.11 12.58 -0.12
CA GLY A 131 0.79 13.71 0.77
C GLY A 131 1.99 14.63 1.01
N LEU A 132 3.19 14.08 1.15
CA LEU A 132 4.42 14.87 1.28
C LEU A 132 4.73 15.65 -0.01
N GLY A 133 4.58 14.99 -1.17
CA GLY A 133 4.79 15.62 -2.48
C GLY A 133 3.80 16.76 -2.73
N LEU A 134 2.52 16.57 -2.46
CA LEU A 134 1.49 17.61 -2.61
C LEU A 134 1.75 18.80 -1.67
N LYS A 135 2.18 18.55 -0.44
CA LYS A 135 2.52 19.60 0.52
C LYS A 135 3.72 20.42 0.06
N GLN A 136 4.76 19.77 -0.48
CA GLN A 136 5.94 20.46 -1.00
C GLN A 136 5.59 21.25 -2.26
N PHE A 137 4.90 20.64 -3.21
CA PHE A 137 4.44 21.31 -4.43
C PHE A 137 3.61 22.56 -4.11
N GLY A 138 2.69 22.49 -3.15
CA GLY A 138 1.90 23.64 -2.74
C GLY A 138 2.74 24.79 -2.17
N LYS A 139 3.80 24.49 -1.42
CA LYS A 139 4.73 25.51 -0.92
C LYS A 139 5.53 26.15 -2.05
N ASP A 140 6.05 25.34 -2.96
CA ASP A 140 6.87 25.82 -4.07
C ASP A 140 6.02 26.70 -5.01
N LEU A 141 4.78 26.31 -5.29
CA LEU A 141 3.84 27.09 -6.08
C LEU A 141 3.52 28.44 -5.43
N LEU A 142 3.22 28.46 -4.13
CA LEU A 142 2.97 29.71 -3.41
C LEU A 142 4.21 30.62 -3.38
N GLY A 143 5.41 30.04 -3.30
CA GLY A 143 6.68 30.75 -3.41
C GLY A 143 6.81 31.46 -4.75
N SER A 144 6.63 30.74 -5.85
CA SER A 144 6.72 31.29 -7.21
C SER A 144 5.67 32.39 -7.46
N VAL A 145 4.42 32.17 -7.06
CA VAL A 145 3.37 33.20 -7.21
C VAL A 145 3.71 34.45 -6.42
N LYS A 146 4.25 34.32 -5.21
CA LYS A 146 4.69 35.47 -4.40
C LYS A 146 5.81 36.25 -5.09
N GLU A 147 6.81 35.57 -5.65
CA GLU A 147 7.91 36.16 -6.39
C GLU A 147 7.41 36.88 -7.65
N ASP A 148 6.52 36.28 -8.41
CA ASP A 148 5.91 36.88 -9.59
C ASP A 148 5.13 38.16 -9.27
N ILE A 149 4.38 38.17 -8.18
CA ILE A 149 3.65 39.35 -7.72
C ILE A 149 4.63 40.46 -7.33
N ILE A 150 5.67 40.15 -6.56
CA ILE A 150 6.69 41.13 -6.14
C ILE A 150 7.38 41.74 -7.36
N ASN A 151 7.81 40.90 -8.31
CA ASN A 151 8.46 41.33 -9.53
C ASN A 151 7.55 42.21 -10.39
N SER A 152 6.27 41.87 -10.49
CA SER A 152 5.28 42.66 -11.24
C SER A 152 5.06 44.02 -10.62
N ILE A 153 4.98 44.10 -9.30
CA ILE A 153 4.81 45.40 -8.58
C ILE A 153 6.06 46.26 -8.70
N THR A 154 7.26 45.65 -8.65
CA THR A 154 8.53 46.37 -8.73
C THR A 154 8.87 46.82 -10.15
N SER A 155 8.32 46.21 -11.16
CA SER A 155 8.52 46.59 -12.57
C SER A 155 7.60 47.75 -13.04
N ILE A 156 6.62 48.17 -12.23
CA ILE A 156 5.75 49.33 -12.48
C ILE A 156 6.41 50.57 -11.90
N LYS A 157 7.59 50.95 -12.44
CA LYS A 157 8.23 52.24 -12.22
C LYS A 157 8.31 53.01 -13.53
#